data_99c957f7a6338c24f2b1d15690b9c7aa
#
_entry.id   99c957f7a6338c24f2b1d15690b9c7aa
#
_cell.length_a   1.000
_cell.length_b   1.000
_cell.length_c   1.000
_cell.angle_alpha   90.00
_cell.angle_beta   90.00
_cell.angle_gamma   90.00
#
_symmetry.space_group_name_H-M   'P 1'
#
loop_
_entity.id
_entity.type
_entity.pdbx_description
1 polymer ?
#
loop_
_entity_poly.entity_id
_entity_poly.type
_entity_poly.pdbx_seq_one_letter_code
_entity_poly.pdbx_strand_id
1 'polypeptide(L)'
;EIIARYNFEEACFLIFFQLFERVGLYWQVGAVFPAQEHFVTNLFRQKLIAATDKLNIPATNKPGILFFLPENELHEMSLLFYSFLARKNGFNSFYLGQSVPFNDLVKISSQKEVDFVFTAFVNSILKEDLEDYLVQLKEVFPKQKIFITGHQVQEHSPKLPRNVKTIKDYQEFKKYLG
;
A
#
# COMPACT_ATOMS: atom_id res chain seq x y z
N GLU A 1 5.23 25.85 2.17
CA GLU A 1 6.26 26.17 1.16
C GLU A 1 6.57 24.97 0.26
N ILE A 2 6.82 23.75 0.79
CA ILE A 2 7.20 22.57 0.01
C ILE A 2 6.09 22.15 -0.96
N ILE A 3 4.83 22.06 -0.51
CA ILE A 3 3.66 21.70 -1.35
C ILE A 3 3.38 22.77 -2.42
N ALA A 4 3.83 24.00 -2.24
CA ALA A 4 3.72 25.04 -3.25
C ALA A 4 4.75 24.91 -4.38
N ARG A 5 5.86 24.21 -4.12
CA ARG A 5 6.95 23.97 -5.08
C ARG A 5 6.81 22.62 -5.80
N TYR A 6 6.24 21.62 -5.12
CA TYR A 6 6.00 20.27 -5.63
C TYR A 6 4.50 19.98 -5.51
N ASN A 7 3.94 19.24 -6.43
CA ASN A 7 2.60 18.71 -6.20
C ASN A 7 2.61 17.74 -5.01
N PHE A 8 1.42 17.43 -4.46
CA PHE A 8 1.32 16.62 -3.25
C PHE A 8 1.94 15.22 -3.40
N GLU A 9 1.81 14.57 -4.58
CA GLU A 9 2.40 13.25 -4.85
C GLU A 9 3.93 13.29 -4.80
N GLU A 10 4.53 14.29 -5.46
CA GLU A 10 5.97 14.50 -5.46
C GLU A 10 6.49 14.81 -4.06
N ALA A 11 5.77 15.65 -3.31
CA ALA A 11 6.11 15.94 -1.92
C ALA A 11 6.06 14.67 -1.05
N CYS A 12 5.05 13.82 -1.23
CA CYS A 12 4.97 12.52 -0.55
C CYS A 12 6.18 11.66 -0.87
N PHE A 13 6.50 11.50 -2.14
CA PHE A 13 7.56 10.59 -2.56
C PHE A 13 8.96 11.14 -2.25
N LEU A 14 9.25 12.39 -2.61
CA LEU A 14 10.59 12.96 -2.51
C LEU A 14 10.99 13.36 -1.08
N ILE A 15 10.02 13.59 -0.21
CA ILE A 15 10.31 14.12 1.14
C ILE A 15 9.91 13.12 2.20
N PHE A 16 8.63 12.70 2.22
CA PHE A 16 8.14 11.90 3.34
C PHE A 16 8.67 10.47 3.31
N PHE A 17 8.68 9.77 2.16
CA PHE A 17 9.25 8.42 2.12
C PHE A 17 10.74 8.40 2.40
N GLN A 18 11.50 9.38 1.88
CA GLN A 18 12.94 9.51 2.22
C GLN A 18 13.15 9.85 3.70
N LEU A 19 12.26 10.64 4.31
CA LEU A 19 12.31 10.91 5.74
C LEU A 19 12.08 9.63 6.54
N PHE A 20 11.10 8.80 6.16
CA PHE A 20 10.84 7.53 6.86
C PHE A 20 12.00 6.55 6.76
N GLU A 21 12.64 6.44 5.60
CA GLU A 21 13.86 5.64 5.45
C GLU A 21 14.97 6.12 6.42
N ARG A 22 15.20 7.43 6.49
CA ARG A 22 16.20 8.01 7.41
C ARG A 22 15.81 7.82 8.87
N VAL A 23 14.56 8.03 9.22
CA VAL A 23 14.06 7.83 10.59
C VAL A 23 14.22 6.36 11.00
N GLY A 24 13.95 5.41 10.11
CA GLY A 24 14.20 3.99 10.34
C GLY A 24 15.67 3.66 10.61
N LEU A 25 16.60 4.26 9.85
CA LEU A 25 18.04 4.12 10.09
C LEU A 25 18.46 4.74 11.44
N TYR A 26 17.96 5.93 11.77
CA TYR A 26 18.24 6.58 13.06
C TYR A 26 17.68 5.81 14.26
N TRP A 27 16.54 5.15 14.08
CA TRP A 27 15.97 4.27 15.09
C TRP A 27 16.89 3.04 15.36
N GLN A 28 17.45 2.41 14.32
CA GLN A 28 18.38 1.28 14.47
C GLN A 28 19.64 1.63 15.27
N VAL A 29 20.11 2.87 15.19
CA VAL A 29 21.28 3.35 15.95
C VAL A 29 20.92 4.07 17.25
N GLY A 30 19.65 4.05 17.66
CA GLY A 30 19.17 4.68 18.90
C GLY A 30 19.15 6.21 18.90
N ALA A 31 19.32 6.86 17.74
CA ALA A 31 19.30 8.31 17.62
C ALA A 31 17.88 8.90 17.60
N VAL A 32 16.88 8.08 17.30
CA VAL A 32 15.45 8.41 17.35
C VAL A 32 14.74 7.32 18.13
N PHE A 33 13.88 7.67 19.08
CA PHE A 33 13.10 6.69 19.82
C PHE A 33 11.68 6.54 19.24
N PRO A 34 11.00 5.41 19.51
CA PRO A 34 9.74 5.05 18.86
C PRO A 34 8.65 6.13 18.90
N ALA A 35 8.52 6.86 20.03
CA ALA A 35 7.52 7.90 20.15
C ALA A 35 7.74 9.09 19.18
N GLN A 36 8.98 9.39 18.81
CA GLN A 36 9.29 10.44 17.84
C GLN A 36 8.94 9.98 16.41
N GLU A 37 9.29 8.74 16.08
CA GLU A 37 8.90 8.12 14.81
C GLU A 37 7.37 8.08 14.68
N HIS A 38 6.66 7.58 15.68
CA HIS A 38 5.19 7.52 15.70
C HIS A 38 4.56 8.91 15.55
N PHE A 39 5.11 9.93 16.18
CA PHE A 39 4.61 11.31 16.05
C PHE A 39 4.68 11.79 14.60
N VAL A 40 5.84 11.64 13.95
CA VAL A 40 6.06 12.08 12.56
C VAL A 40 5.17 11.26 11.60
N THR A 41 5.13 9.96 11.79
CA THR A 41 4.32 9.04 10.97
C THR A 41 2.84 9.38 11.06
N ASN A 42 2.31 9.63 12.27
CA ASN A 42 0.91 10.00 12.46
C ASN A 42 0.58 11.38 11.88
N LEU A 43 1.48 12.36 11.97
CA LEU A 43 1.27 13.66 11.31
C LEU A 43 1.12 13.49 9.78
N PHE A 44 1.97 12.68 9.18
CA PHE A 44 1.90 12.42 7.75
C PHE A 44 0.64 11.64 7.38
N ARG A 45 0.31 10.61 8.16
CA ARG A 45 -0.92 9.82 8.02
C ARG A 45 -2.17 10.70 7.96
N GLN A 46 -2.28 11.64 8.91
CA GLN A 46 -3.40 12.59 8.95
C GLN A 46 -3.46 13.47 7.70
N LYS A 47 -2.32 13.94 7.19
CA LYS A 47 -2.25 14.76 5.97
C LYS A 47 -2.66 13.97 4.73
N LEU A 48 -2.25 12.71 4.64
CA LEU A 48 -2.57 11.84 3.51
C LEU A 48 -4.07 11.48 3.49
N ILE A 49 -4.64 11.16 4.65
CA ILE A 49 -6.08 10.90 4.79
C ILE A 49 -6.88 12.16 4.40
N ALA A 50 -6.51 13.32 4.95
CA ALA A 50 -7.19 14.58 4.62
C ALA A 50 -7.05 14.97 3.14
N ALA A 51 -5.90 14.67 2.51
CA ALA A 51 -5.71 14.87 1.08
C ALA A 51 -6.60 13.93 0.25
N THR A 52 -6.75 12.69 0.68
CA THR A 52 -7.60 11.69 0.04
C THR A 52 -9.09 12.08 0.14
N ASP A 53 -9.52 12.57 1.30
CA ASP A 53 -10.90 13.01 1.54
C ASP A 53 -11.28 14.24 0.71
N LYS A 54 -10.32 15.14 0.49
CA LYS A 54 -10.51 16.35 -0.35
C LYS A 54 -10.60 16.06 -1.85
N LEU A 55 -10.31 14.83 -2.28
CA LEU A 55 -10.46 14.46 -3.69
C LEU A 55 -11.95 14.44 -4.06
N ASN A 56 -12.41 15.51 -4.73
CA ASN A 56 -13.76 15.58 -5.26
C ASN A 56 -13.80 14.90 -6.65
N ILE A 57 -13.85 13.56 -6.63
CA ILE A 57 -13.84 12.76 -7.85
C ILE A 57 -15.26 12.31 -8.13
N PRO A 58 -15.84 12.66 -9.29
CA PRO A 58 -17.14 12.14 -9.69
C PRO A 58 -17.15 10.61 -9.71
N ALA A 59 -18.31 10.01 -9.49
CA ALA A 59 -18.48 8.58 -9.71
C ALA A 59 -18.02 8.21 -11.12
N THR A 60 -17.14 7.23 -11.22
CA THR A 60 -16.56 6.78 -12.50
C THR A 60 -16.90 5.33 -12.74
N ASN A 61 -16.87 4.90 -13.99
CA ASN A 61 -16.92 3.50 -14.38
C ASN A 61 -15.53 2.84 -14.36
N LYS A 62 -14.54 3.48 -13.71
CA LYS A 62 -13.20 2.91 -13.59
C LYS A 62 -13.20 1.70 -12.66
N PRO A 63 -12.24 0.78 -12.88
CA PRO A 63 -12.13 -0.45 -12.10
C PRO A 63 -12.03 -0.24 -10.59
N GLY A 64 -12.42 -1.27 -9.83
CA GLY A 64 -12.27 -1.30 -8.37
C GLY A 64 -10.92 -1.86 -7.94
N ILE A 65 -10.30 -1.25 -6.94
CA ILE A 65 -9.07 -1.73 -6.31
C ILE A 65 -9.32 -1.94 -4.82
N LEU A 66 -9.06 -3.15 -4.32
CA LEU A 66 -9.09 -3.49 -2.91
C LEU A 66 -7.69 -3.28 -2.30
N PHE A 67 -7.60 -2.45 -1.28
CA PHE A 67 -6.36 -2.17 -0.54
C PHE A 67 -6.43 -2.75 0.86
N PHE A 68 -5.49 -3.60 1.21
CA PHE A 68 -5.40 -4.18 2.56
C PHE A 68 -3.95 -4.52 2.92
N LEU A 69 -3.69 -4.69 4.22
CA LEU A 69 -2.47 -5.30 4.75
C LEU A 69 -2.80 -6.65 5.38
N PRO A 70 -1.92 -7.64 5.24
CA PRO A 70 -2.08 -8.94 5.89
C PRO A 70 -2.23 -8.84 7.40
N GLU A 71 -2.76 -9.87 8.00
CA GLU A 71 -2.88 -9.97 9.46
C GLU A 71 -1.52 -9.71 10.14
N ASN A 72 -1.52 -8.88 11.19
CA ASN A 72 -0.35 -8.38 11.92
C ASN A 72 0.58 -7.42 11.14
N GLU A 73 0.27 -7.05 9.90
CA GLU A 73 1.00 -5.99 9.21
C GLU A 73 0.37 -4.62 9.51
N LEU A 74 1.16 -3.72 10.11
CA LEU A 74 0.70 -2.40 10.56
C LEU A 74 1.31 -1.23 9.77
N HIS A 75 2.25 -1.46 8.86
CA HIS A 75 2.98 -0.43 8.11
C HIS A 75 2.16 0.11 6.93
N GLU A 76 1.09 0.84 7.22
CA GLU A 76 0.08 1.24 6.22
C GLU A 76 0.44 2.47 5.37
N MET A 77 1.57 3.15 5.62
CA MET A 77 1.84 4.42 4.93
C MET A 77 1.93 4.29 3.41
N SER A 78 2.58 3.24 2.92
CA SER A 78 2.62 2.94 1.49
C SER A 78 1.21 2.61 0.95
N LEU A 79 0.45 1.79 1.68
CA LEU A 79 -0.91 1.40 1.29
C LEU A 79 -1.83 2.63 1.14
N LEU A 80 -1.81 3.55 2.13
CA LEU A 80 -2.55 4.81 2.08
C LEU A 80 -2.16 5.66 0.86
N PHE A 81 -0.86 5.76 0.56
CA PHE A 81 -0.38 6.52 -0.58
C PHE A 81 -0.82 5.93 -1.91
N TYR A 82 -0.73 4.62 -2.10
CA TYR A 82 -1.19 3.96 -3.32
C TYR A 82 -2.71 4.04 -3.48
N SER A 83 -3.47 3.97 -2.37
CA SER A 83 -4.92 4.19 -2.38
C SER A 83 -5.27 5.63 -2.78
N PHE A 84 -4.54 6.63 -2.26
CA PHE A 84 -4.66 8.03 -2.67
C PHE A 84 -4.41 8.20 -4.18
N LEU A 85 -3.34 7.60 -4.72
CA LEU A 85 -3.02 7.67 -6.15
C LEU A 85 -4.12 7.04 -7.00
N ALA A 86 -4.62 5.86 -6.63
CA ALA A 86 -5.70 5.21 -7.33
C ALA A 86 -6.96 6.10 -7.36
N ARG A 87 -7.36 6.60 -6.20
CA ARG A 87 -8.53 7.47 -6.06
C ARG A 87 -8.37 8.76 -6.85
N LYS A 88 -7.20 9.42 -6.78
CA LYS A 88 -6.90 10.63 -7.56
C LYS A 88 -7.02 10.42 -9.08
N ASN A 89 -6.71 9.21 -9.55
CA ASN A 89 -6.87 8.82 -10.96
C ASN A 89 -8.27 8.26 -11.29
N GLY A 90 -9.25 8.40 -10.39
CA GLY A 90 -10.65 8.07 -10.61
C GLY A 90 -11.01 6.60 -10.40
N PHE A 91 -10.11 5.78 -9.86
CA PHE A 91 -10.43 4.38 -9.52
C PHE A 91 -11.31 4.30 -8.27
N ASN A 92 -12.17 3.28 -8.22
CA ASN A 92 -12.94 2.96 -7.03
C ASN A 92 -12.02 2.28 -6.01
N SER A 93 -11.61 3.01 -4.96
CA SER A 93 -10.70 2.51 -3.93
C SER A 93 -11.48 1.97 -2.74
N PHE A 94 -11.32 0.67 -2.45
CA PHE A 94 -11.87 -0.01 -1.28
C PHE A 94 -10.73 -0.24 -0.29
N TYR A 95 -10.61 0.64 0.69
CA TYR A 95 -9.51 0.64 1.65
C TYR A 95 -9.93 -0.07 2.95
N LEU A 96 -9.38 -1.26 3.19
CA LEU A 96 -9.61 -2.03 4.44
C LEU A 96 -8.59 -1.68 5.53
N GLY A 97 -7.39 -1.23 5.13
CA GLY A 97 -6.34 -0.84 6.07
C GLY A 97 -5.50 -1.98 6.60
N GLN A 98 -5.10 -1.83 7.87
CA GLN A 98 -4.14 -2.69 8.58
C GLN A 98 -4.75 -4.00 9.05
N SER A 99 -3.89 -5.03 9.15
CA SER A 99 -4.15 -6.27 9.88
C SER A 99 -5.50 -6.93 9.53
N VAL A 100 -5.74 -7.16 8.24
CA VAL A 100 -6.99 -7.80 7.77
C VAL A 100 -6.83 -9.32 7.86
N PRO A 101 -7.71 -10.02 8.62
CA PRO A 101 -7.70 -11.47 8.70
C PRO A 101 -7.95 -12.11 7.33
N PHE A 102 -7.20 -13.17 7.01
CA PHE A 102 -7.31 -13.83 5.70
C PHE A 102 -8.73 -14.33 5.40
N ASN A 103 -9.43 -14.86 6.41
CA ASN A 103 -10.81 -15.33 6.28
C ASN A 103 -11.79 -14.21 5.87
N ASP A 104 -11.50 -12.95 6.21
CA ASP A 104 -12.34 -11.83 5.82
C ASP A 104 -12.10 -11.43 4.37
N LEU A 105 -10.90 -11.64 3.83
CA LEU A 105 -10.64 -11.51 2.39
C LEU A 105 -11.45 -12.51 1.57
N VAL A 106 -11.59 -13.75 2.05
CA VAL A 106 -12.44 -14.77 1.42
C VAL A 106 -13.91 -14.30 1.37
N LYS A 107 -14.44 -13.75 2.47
CA LYS A 107 -15.80 -13.21 2.50
C LYS A 107 -15.99 -12.03 1.55
N ILE A 108 -15.05 -11.09 1.56
CA ILE A 108 -15.11 -9.89 0.72
C ILE A 108 -15.03 -10.24 -0.77
N SER A 109 -14.19 -11.20 -1.16
CA SER A 109 -14.05 -11.62 -2.55
C SER A 109 -15.37 -12.10 -3.17
N SER A 110 -16.28 -12.65 -2.34
CA SER A 110 -17.61 -13.09 -2.77
C SER A 110 -18.69 -12.00 -2.76
N GLN A 111 -18.46 -10.91 -2.00
CA GLN A 111 -19.44 -9.84 -1.81
C GLN A 111 -19.15 -8.59 -2.62
N LYS A 112 -17.90 -8.38 -3.03
CA LYS A 112 -17.46 -7.16 -3.70
C LYS A 112 -16.69 -7.48 -4.96
N GLU A 113 -17.24 -7.03 -6.08
CA GLU A 113 -16.48 -7.08 -7.34
C GLU A 113 -15.39 -6.02 -7.34
N VAL A 114 -14.17 -6.49 -7.53
CA VAL A 114 -12.98 -5.66 -7.72
C VAL A 114 -12.17 -6.23 -8.89
N ASP A 115 -11.43 -5.36 -9.58
CA ASP A 115 -10.59 -5.77 -10.71
C ASP A 115 -9.14 -5.98 -10.27
N PHE A 116 -8.75 -5.28 -9.23
CA PHE A 116 -7.39 -5.27 -8.70
C PHE A 116 -7.39 -5.45 -7.18
N VAL A 117 -6.31 -6.05 -6.70
CA VAL A 117 -6.00 -6.16 -5.27
C VAL A 117 -4.62 -5.55 -5.05
N PHE A 118 -4.43 -4.79 -3.98
CA PHE A 118 -3.15 -4.20 -3.62
C PHE A 118 -2.82 -4.48 -2.15
N THR A 119 -1.62 -5.01 -1.88
CA THR A 119 -1.15 -5.30 -0.52
C THR A 119 0.36 -5.03 -0.38
N ALA A 120 0.85 -4.93 0.85
CA ALA A 120 2.26 -4.69 1.15
C ALA A 120 2.76 -5.62 2.26
N PHE A 121 4.07 -5.95 2.21
CA PHE A 121 4.76 -6.78 3.18
C PHE A 121 6.02 -6.04 3.65
N VAL A 122 6.00 -5.53 4.87
CA VAL A 122 7.08 -4.74 5.48
C VAL A 122 7.65 -5.46 6.69
N ASN A 123 6.79 -6.01 7.56
CA ASN A 123 7.20 -6.84 8.68
C ASN A 123 7.96 -8.07 8.21
N SER A 124 8.92 -8.52 9.04
CA SER A 124 9.68 -9.73 8.77
C SER A 124 8.75 -10.93 8.58
N ILE A 125 8.95 -11.63 7.49
CA ILE A 125 8.24 -12.86 7.12
C ILE A 125 9.24 -13.80 6.46
N LEU A 126 9.10 -15.12 6.65
CA LEU A 126 9.91 -16.08 5.92
C LEU A 126 9.51 -16.09 4.44
N LYS A 127 10.47 -16.36 3.57
CA LYS A 127 10.21 -16.38 2.13
C LYS A 127 9.14 -17.40 1.75
N GLU A 128 9.20 -18.56 2.35
CA GLU A 128 8.28 -19.68 2.14
C GLU A 128 6.85 -19.28 2.55
N ASP A 129 6.70 -18.63 3.72
CA ASP A 129 5.40 -18.17 4.22
C ASP A 129 4.81 -17.07 3.31
N LEU A 130 5.67 -16.19 2.78
CA LEU A 130 5.25 -15.18 1.81
C LEU A 130 4.76 -15.82 0.49
N GLU A 131 5.51 -16.80 -0.04
CA GLU A 131 5.13 -17.50 -1.27
C GLU A 131 3.82 -18.28 -1.08
N ASP A 132 3.63 -18.97 0.06
CA ASP A 132 2.40 -19.68 0.40
C ASP A 132 1.20 -18.72 0.55
N TYR A 133 1.41 -17.57 1.20
CA TYR A 133 0.38 -16.55 1.30
C TYR A 133 -0.06 -16.04 -0.08
N LEU A 134 0.89 -15.81 -1.00
CA LEU A 134 0.60 -15.35 -2.36
C LEU A 134 -0.16 -16.40 -3.18
N VAL A 135 0.13 -17.69 -2.98
CA VAL A 135 -0.61 -18.80 -3.60
C VAL A 135 -2.07 -18.80 -3.10
N GLN A 136 -2.28 -18.73 -1.78
CA GLN A 136 -3.63 -18.66 -1.20
C GLN A 136 -4.38 -17.41 -1.67
N LEU A 137 -3.72 -16.25 -1.71
CA LEU A 137 -4.33 -15.00 -2.17
C LEU A 137 -4.78 -15.08 -3.64
N LYS A 138 -3.99 -15.74 -4.49
CA LYS A 138 -4.37 -16.00 -5.90
C LYS A 138 -5.60 -16.91 -5.99
N GLU A 139 -5.78 -17.86 -5.07
CA GLU A 139 -6.97 -18.72 -5.04
C GLU A 139 -8.23 -17.95 -4.66
N VAL A 140 -8.12 -17.00 -3.71
CA VAL A 140 -9.21 -16.10 -3.31
C VAL A 140 -9.57 -15.10 -4.41
N PHE A 141 -8.57 -14.63 -5.17
CA PHE A 141 -8.73 -13.63 -6.23
C PHE A 141 -8.20 -14.15 -7.58
N PRO A 142 -8.85 -15.20 -8.15
CA PRO A 142 -8.28 -15.91 -9.31
C PRO A 142 -8.32 -15.11 -10.62
N LYS A 143 -9.22 -14.12 -10.74
CA LYS A 143 -9.42 -13.27 -11.92
C LYS A 143 -8.77 -11.91 -11.81
N GLN A 144 -8.56 -11.44 -10.59
CA GLN A 144 -8.01 -10.13 -10.27
C GLN A 144 -6.51 -10.08 -10.51
N LYS A 145 -5.99 -8.94 -10.94
CA LYS A 145 -4.55 -8.69 -10.88
C LYS A 145 -4.19 -8.24 -9.47
N ILE A 146 -3.21 -8.90 -8.87
CA ILE A 146 -2.77 -8.65 -7.50
C ILE A 146 -1.45 -7.90 -7.56
N PHE A 147 -1.40 -6.71 -7.00
CA PHE A 147 -0.20 -5.92 -6.83
C PHE A 147 0.36 -6.10 -5.42
N ILE A 148 1.64 -6.35 -5.33
CA ILE A 148 2.35 -6.47 -4.07
C ILE A 148 3.54 -5.52 -4.02
N THR A 149 3.85 -4.99 -2.84
CA THR A 149 5.00 -4.12 -2.58
C THR A 149 5.55 -4.33 -1.17
N GLY A 150 6.60 -3.61 -0.81
CA GLY A 150 7.19 -3.64 0.52
C GLY A 150 8.59 -4.24 0.54
N HIS A 151 9.30 -3.99 1.66
CA HIS A 151 10.69 -4.38 1.82
C HIS A 151 10.89 -5.89 1.66
N GLN A 152 10.03 -6.71 2.27
CA GLN A 152 10.14 -8.16 2.22
C GLN A 152 9.95 -8.74 0.81
N VAL A 153 9.14 -8.10 -0.02
CA VAL A 153 8.98 -8.50 -1.43
C VAL A 153 10.26 -8.23 -2.23
N GLN A 154 10.95 -7.13 -1.95
CA GLN A 154 12.21 -6.79 -2.61
C GLN A 154 13.36 -7.70 -2.14
N GLU A 155 13.46 -7.94 -0.83
CA GLU A 155 14.49 -8.74 -0.20
C GLU A 155 14.43 -10.21 -0.63
N HIS A 156 13.25 -10.82 -0.54
CA HIS A 156 13.07 -12.25 -0.82
C HIS A 156 12.95 -12.57 -2.30
N SER A 157 12.54 -11.62 -3.14
CA SER A 157 12.25 -11.86 -4.56
C SER A 157 11.43 -13.15 -4.74
N PRO A 158 10.21 -13.25 -4.15
CA PRO A 158 9.45 -14.49 -4.09
C PRO A 158 9.02 -14.96 -5.46
N LYS A 159 8.74 -16.26 -5.60
CA LYS A 159 8.06 -16.80 -6.78
C LYS A 159 6.63 -16.25 -6.85
N LEU A 160 6.29 -15.64 -7.97
CA LEU A 160 4.99 -14.99 -8.14
C LEU A 160 4.01 -15.89 -8.88
N PRO A 161 2.79 -16.10 -8.36
CA PRO A 161 1.68 -16.63 -9.16
C PRO A 161 1.40 -15.75 -10.38
N ARG A 162 0.78 -16.33 -11.43
CA ARG A 162 0.61 -15.68 -12.74
C ARG A 162 -0.07 -14.30 -12.69
N ASN A 163 -1.02 -14.12 -11.80
CA ASN A 163 -1.80 -12.87 -11.66
C ASN A 163 -1.23 -11.90 -10.60
N VAL A 164 -0.10 -12.27 -9.94
CA VAL A 164 0.58 -11.44 -8.96
C VAL A 164 1.71 -10.67 -9.61
N LYS A 165 1.84 -9.39 -9.29
CA LYS A 165 2.89 -8.51 -9.79
C LYS A 165 3.48 -7.63 -8.70
N THR A 166 4.80 -7.57 -8.63
CA THR A 166 5.51 -6.63 -7.77
C THR A 166 5.41 -5.21 -8.33
N ILE A 167 5.14 -4.26 -7.47
CA ILE A 167 5.24 -2.82 -7.72
C ILE A 167 6.47 -2.30 -6.97
N LYS A 168 7.45 -1.85 -7.72
CA LYS A 168 8.73 -1.36 -7.18
C LYS A 168 8.62 0.06 -6.65
N ASP A 169 7.84 0.89 -7.36
CA ASP A 169 7.65 2.29 -7.02
C ASP A 169 6.29 2.81 -7.53
N TYR A 170 5.98 4.06 -7.16
CA TYR A 170 4.71 4.66 -7.54
C TYR A 170 4.61 5.00 -9.04
N GLN A 171 5.73 5.19 -9.74
CA GLN A 171 5.74 5.43 -11.18
C GLN A 171 5.33 4.17 -11.94
N GLU A 172 5.78 3.01 -11.47
CA GLU A 172 5.33 1.73 -12.03
C GLU A 172 3.83 1.52 -11.79
N PHE A 173 3.33 1.83 -10.60
CA PHE A 173 1.90 1.72 -10.31
C PHE A 173 1.06 2.67 -11.17
N LYS A 174 1.51 3.90 -11.40
CA LYS A 174 0.82 4.87 -12.26
C LYS A 174 0.58 4.37 -13.68
N LYS A 175 1.45 3.50 -14.22
CA LYS A 175 1.23 2.89 -15.54
C LYS A 175 -0.04 2.01 -15.60
N TYR A 176 -0.54 1.55 -14.46
CA TYR A 176 -1.79 0.78 -14.37
C TYR A 176 -3.01 1.65 -14.11
N LEU A 177 -2.81 2.91 -13.76
CA LEU A 177 -3.90 3.84 -13.51
C LEU A 177 -4.34 4.61 -14.78
N GLY A 178 -3.62 4.49 -15.87
CA GLY A 178 -3.96 5.01 -17.19
C GLY A 178 -3.35 6.34 -17.47
#